data_0e1a5181542ccb219bfc7f56162c08aa
#
_entry.id   0e1a5181542ccb219bfc7f56162c08aa
#
_cell.length_a   1.000
_cell.length_b   1.000
_cell.length_c   1.000
_cell.angle_alpha   90.00
_cell.angle_beta   90.00
_cell.angle_gamma   90.00
#
_symmetry.space_group_name_H-M   'P 1'
#
loop_
_entity.id
_entity.type
_entity.pdbx_description
1 polymer ?
#
loop_
_entity_poly.entity_id
_entity_poly.type
_entity_poly.pdbx_seq_one_letter_code
_entity_poly.pdbx_strand_id
1 'polypeptide(L)'
;MAASNASTSQPLLTADGTPLKTSLQRSMRRSKLRAAMLVLPPLVFLLTLFIFPIGNLLTRSTDDALINHQLPVTFAILDQWDRQQLPDERLFEAMFLDLTSLNRYLIKDNFASAVNPNDPAWKIQIPKKGPYRDAMIAIAPHWKDAKTWSPIYEIAITAAQATGTEREIKHQQKRAQFKICSLLTPLTNAACSKLYTALNQWDGVSEPDERLFKALYKDLASANKFLLGKSSTRMNYEKPGFKSLIKKSGRKLKKVNEPPYKEAMIKADKRWGDIGFWHALLAMQKPQTSGYYLNAVDRKWDENREVVMQPEERQVYVMLWWRTFLVSLIVTLGCLILAYPVSHLLATLPLKYSNLLMICVLMPFWTSLLVRIVAWMIMLQQEGVVNDTLVMLGLPDEHRLPMMYNFTGTIIVMIQILLPFMILPIYSVMKTIPPSYMRAAQNLGAPPSLAFLKVYMPQTLPGIGAGVILVFIVAIGYYITPELVGGKDGRLIGNMVAYHMQKSLNWGLAAAMGSILLAGILILYWIYDK
;
A
#
# COMPACT_ATOMS: atom_id res chain seq x y z
N MET A 1 11.86 79.47 1.99
CA MET A 1 13.02 78.73 1.44
C MET A 1 13.62 77.93 2.60
N ALA A 2 13.33 76.63 2.62
CA ALA A 2 13.95 75.67 3.55
C ALA A 2 14.50 74.54 2.69
N ALA A 3 15.79 74.48 2.51
CA ALA A 3 16.51 73.44 1.76
C ALA A 3 16.59 72.20 2.61
N SER A 4 16.01 71.14 2.07
CA SER A 4 16.10 69.78 2.58
C SER A 4 17.52 69.25 2.35
N ASN A 5 18.32 69.11 3.40
CA ASN A 5 19.57 68.37 3.39
C ASN A 5 19.30 66.91 3.42
N ALA A 6 19.21 66.25 2.22
CA ALA A 6 19.30 64.81 2.09
C ALA A 6 20.76 64.40 2.32
N SER A 7 21.08 63.93 3.54
CA SER A 7 22.35 63.31 3.86
C SER A 7 22.48 61.98 3.09
N THR A 8 23.20 61.99 1.99
CA THR A 8 23.70 60.82 1.31
C THR A 8 24.67 60.07 2.22
N SER A 9 24.18 59.11 2.99
CA SER A 9 25.01 58.18 3.77
C SER A 9 25.92 57.41 2.82
N GLN A 10 27.19 57.68 2.77
CA GLN A 10 28.20 56.93 2.04
C GLN A 10 28.12 55.46 2.51
N PRO A 11 28.10 54.50 1.58
CA PRO A 11 28.05 53.06 1.96
C PRO A 11 29.33 52.72 2.73
N LEU A 12 29.18 52.19 3.95
CA LEU A 12 30.28 51.66 4.74
C LEU A 12 31.03 50.60 3.92
N LEU A 13 32.34 50.84 3.69
CA LEU A 13 33.22 49.94 2.94
C LEU A 13 34.02 49.08 3.92
N THR A 14 34.26 47.82 3.54
CA THR A 14 35.20 46.90 4.21
C THR A 14 36.63 47.28 3.86
N ALA A 15 37.62 46.72 4.57
CA ALA A 15 39.04 46.96 4.30
C ALA A 15 39.46 46.69 2.85
N ASP A 16 38.72 45.85 2.15
CA ASP A 16 38.93 45.49 0.73
C ASP A 16 38.13 46.36 -0.26
N GLY A 17 37.59 47.49 0.17
CA GLY A 17 36.87 48.43 -0.68
C GLY A 17 35.47 47.98 -1.14
N THR A 18 34.98 46.84 -0.68
CA THR A 18 33.62 46.34 -1.01
C THR A 18 32.57 46.88 -0.05
N PRO A 19 31.35 47.22 -0.51
CA PRO A 19 30.29 47.65 0.39
C PRO A 19 30.01 46.61 1.48
N LEU A 20 29.99 47.04 2.75
CA LEU A 20 29.79 46.18 3.92
C LEU A 20 28.52 45.28 3.78
N LYS A 21 27.44 45.83 3.22
CA LYS A 21 26.20 45.13 2.98
C LYS A 21 26.38 43.94 2.03
N THR A 22 27.15 44.10 0.96
CA THR A 22 27.43 43.00 -0.01
C THR A 22 28.37 41.95 0.55
N SER A 23 29.37 42.35 1.33
CA SER A 23 30.28 41.44 2.03
C SER A 23 29.54 40.59 3.07
N LEU A 24 28.72 41.23 3.91
CA LEU A 24 27.85 40.54 4.87
C LEU A 24 26.85 39.57 4.18
N GLN A 25 26.21 40.00 3.10
CA GLN A 25 25.30 39.13 2.35
C GLN A 25 26.04 37.92 1.74
N ARG A 26 27.24 38.10 1.20
CA ARG A 26 28.07 36.97 0.70
C ARG A 26 28.50 36.02 1.81
N SER A 27 28.93 36.57 2.96
CA SER A 27 29.30 35.73 4.12
C SER A 27 28.12 34.97 4.66
N MET A 28 26.96 35.60 4.84
CA MET A 28 25.71 34.98 5.28
C MET A 28 25.23 33.91 4.25
N ARG A 29 25.35 34.20 2.94
CA ARG A 29 24.99 33.23 1.88
C ARG A 29 25.89 32.01 1.91
N ARG A 30 27.22 32.18 2.10
CA ARG A 30 28.18 31.10 2.25
C ARG A 30 27.90 30.26 3.51
N SER A 31 27.61 30.90 4.63
CA SER A 31 27.25 30.24 5.88
C SER A 31 25.94 29.43 5.72
N LYS A 32 24.90 30.04 5.14
CA LYS A 32 23.64 29.37 4.83
C LYS A 32 23.83 28.19 3.84
N LEU A 33 24.71 28.35 2.83
CA LEU A 33 25.00 27.29 1.87
C LEU A 33 25.74 26.12 2.54
N ARG A 34 26.70 26.39 3.42
CA ARG A 34 27.39 25.35 4.21
C ARG A 34 26.42 24.60 5.13
N ALA A 35 25.57 25.35 5.84
CA ALA A 35 24.52 24.77 6.67
C ALA A 35 23.52 23.92 5.82
N ALA A 36 23.13 24.45 4.66
CA ALA A 36 22.26 23.71 3.73
C ALA A 36 22.94 22.44 3.20
N MET A 37 24.23 22.49 2.83
CA MET A 37 24.96 21.30 2.38
C MET A 37 25.08 20.21 3.46
N LEU A 38 25.12 20.60 4.72
CA LEU A 38 25.18 19.67 5.86
C LEU A 38 23.81 19.02 6.14
N VAL A 39 22.72 19.78 5.94
CA VAL A 39 21.36 19.31 6.15
C VAL A 39 20.78 18.61 4.90
N LEU A 40 21.29 18.93 3.71
CA LEU A 40 20.78 18.40 2.44
C LEU A 40 20.82 16.88 2.33
N PRO A 41 21.90 16.16 2.67
CA PRO A 41 21.94 14.70 2.56
C PRO A 41 20.86 13.99 3.39
N PRO A 42 20.70 14.26 4.70
CA PRO A 42 19.63 13.66 5.49
C PRO A 42 18.23 14.12 5.02
N LEU A 43 18.10 15.37 4.56
CA LEU A 43 16.82 15.86 4.00
C LEU A 43 16.44 15.12 2.71
N VAL A 44 17.37 14.98 1.76
CA VAL A 44 17.16 14.22 0.52
C VAL A 44 16.85 12.75 0.82
N PHE A 45 17.56 12.15 1.77
CA PHE A 45 17.28 10.79 2.23
C PHE A 45 15.84 10.66 2.76
N LEU A 46 15.41 11.54 3.65
CA LEU A 46 14.05 11.54 4.17
C LEU A 46 13.01 11.76 3.07
N LEU A 47 13.21 12.77 2.19
CA LEU A 47 12.30 13.03 1.07
C LEU A 47 12.19 11.82 0.15
N THR A 48 13.30 11.16 -0.17
CA THR A 48 13.30 9.98 -1.04
C THR A 48 12.58 8.81 -0.39
N LEU A 49 12.81 8.55 0.90
CA LEU A 49 12.19 7.43 1.61
C LEU A 49 10.70 7.64 1.92
N PHE A 50 10.24 8.87 2.07
CA PHE A 50 8.84 9.14 2.39
C PHE A 50 8.03 9.62 1.19
N ILE A 51 8.51 10.61 0.44
CA ILE A 51 7.72 11.20 -0.66
C ILE A 51 7.63 10.25 -1.86
N PHE A 52 8.71 9.57 -2.21
CA PHE A 52 8.68 8.64 -3.34
C PHE A 52 7.70 7.46 -3.14
N PRO A 53 7.67 6.75 -1.99
CA PRO A 53 6.65 5.74 -1.72
C PRO A 53 5.22 6.29 -1.71
N ILE A 54 5.00 7.49 -1.15
CA ILE A 54 3.69 8.15 -1.16
C ILE A 54 3.27 8.49 -2.60
N GLY A 55 4.16 9.06 -3.40
CA GLY A 55 3.90 9.34 -4.81
C GLY A 55 3.57 8.07 -5.60
N ASN A 56 4.30 6.98 -5.37
CA ASN A 56 4.03 5.67 -5.97
C ASN A 56 2.68 5.08 -5.49
N LEU A 57 2.32 5.28 -4.22
CA LEU A 57 0.99 4.90 -3.71
C LEU A 57 -0.11 5.65 -4.46
N LEU A 58 0.02 6.97 -4.61
CA LEU A 58 -0.95 7.81 -5.30
C LEU A 58 -1.10 7.42 -6.79
N THR A 59 0.00 7.15 -7.49
CA THR A 59 -0.07 6.68 -8.89
C THR A 59 -0.73 5.32 -8.99
N ARG A 60 -0.42 4.38 -8.09
CA ARG A 60 -1.04 3.05 -8.07
C ARG A 60 -2.52 3.05 -7.72
N SER A 61 -3.00 4.08 -7.02
CA SER A 61 -4.42 4.21 -6.67
C SER A 61 -5.34 4.47 -7.86
N THR A 62 -4.79 4.87 -8.99
CA THR A 62 -5.50 5.11 -10.24
C THR A 62 -5.05 4.20 -11.39
N ASP A 63 -4.02 3.37 -11.19
CA ASP A 63 -3.38 2.59 -12.24
C ASP A 63 -4.13 1.29 -12.53
N ASP A 64 -4.75 1.19 -13.69
CA ASP A 64 -5.35 -0.02 -14.29
C ASP A 64 -4.60 -0.51 -15.54
N ALA A 65 -3.40 0.02 -15.82
CA ALA A 65 -2.62 -0.31 -17.01
C ALA A 65 -2.37 -1.83 -17.18
N LEU A 66 -2.31 -2.57 -16.07
CA LEU A 66 -2.13 -4.03 -16.12
C LEU A 66 -3.21 -4.74 -16.94
N ILE A 67 -4.47 -4.30 -16.85
CA ILE A 67 -5.59 -4.90 -17.59
C ILE A 67 -5.46 -4.58 -19.07
N ASN A 68 -5.12 -3.32 -19.40
CA ASN A 68 -4.90 -2.90 -20.78
C ASN A 68 -3.78 -3.72 -21.46
N HIS A 69 -2.70 -4.00 -20.73
CA HIS A 69 -1.62 -4.84 -21.24
C HIS A 69 -2.01 -6.32 -21.39
N GLN A 70 -3.06 -6.77 -20.71
CA GLN A 70 -3.53 -8.17 -20.81
C GLN A 70 -4.54 -8.42 -21.93
N LEU A 71 -5.32 -7.41 -22.30
CA LEU A 71 -6.35 -7.48 -23.34
C LEU A 71 -6.11 -6.40 -24.42
N PRO A 72 -4.88 -6.31 -24.97
CA PRO A 72 -4.50 -5.20 -25.84
C PRO A 72 -5.31 -5.14 -27.13
N VAL A 73 -5.58 -6.28 -27.76
CA VAL A 73 -6.32 -6.35 -29.03
C VAL A 73 -7.80 -6.00 -28.82
N THR A 74 -8.38 -6.53 -27.72
CA THR A 74 -9.77 -6.22 -27.35
C THR A 74 -9.96 -4.74 -27.10
N PHE A 75 -9.10 -4.10 -26.27
CA PHE A 75 -9.24 -2.70 -25.95
C PHE A 75 -8.96 -1.75 -27.13
N ALA A 76 -8.14 -2.16 -28.10
CA ALA A 76 -7.86 -1.35 -29.28
C ALA A 76 -9.09 -1.19 -30.20
N ILE A 77 -10.02 -2.13 -30.19
CA ILE A 77 -11.23 -2.09 -31.03
C ILE A 77 -12.52 -1.92 -30.23
N LEU A 78 -12.46 -1.96 -28.91
CA LEU A 78 -13.63 -1.87 -28.02
C LEU A 78 -14.42 -0.54 -28.21
N ASP A 79 -13.76 0.55 -28.58
CA ASP A 79 -14.41 1.84 -28.84
C ASP A 79 -15.31 1.83 -30.09
N GLN A 80 -15.10 0.88 -31.00
CA GLN A 80 -15.88 0.76 -32.25
C GLN A 80 -17.23 0.03 -32.01
N TRP A 81 -17.44 -0.51 -30.82
CA TRP A 81 -18.68 -1.22 -30.46
C TRP A 81 -19.79 -0.22 -30.10
N ASP A 82 -21.01 -0.45 -30.62
CA ASP A 82 -22.20 0.42 -30.44
C ASP A 82 -22.77 0.44 -29.01
N ARG A 83 -22.37 -0.51 -28.15
CA ARG A 83 -22.77 -0.65 -26.72
C ARG A 83 -24.22 -1.02 -26.47
N GLN A 84 -25.07 -1.11 -27.47
CA GLN A 84 -26.51 -1.43 -27.31
C GLN A 84 -26.80 -2.90 -27.53
N GLN A 85 -26.04 -3.56 -28.38
CA GLN A 85 -26.19 -4.96 -28.70
C GLN A 85 -24.92 -5.75 -28.37
N LEU A 86 -25.02 -7.09 -28.35
CA LEU A 86 -23.84 -7.93 -28.22
C LEU A 86 -22.81 -7.61 -29.30
N PRO A 87 -21.51 -7.58 -28.95
CA PRO A 87 -20.45 -7.30 -29.90
C PRO A 87 -20.53 -8.17 -31.16
N ASP A 88 -19.98 -7.65 -32.22
CA ASP A 88 -19.79 -8.36 -33.48
C ASP A 88 -18.71 -9.45 -33.37
N GLU A 89 -18.58 -10.29 -34.41
CA GLU A 89 -17.59 -11.36 -34.48
C GLU A 89 -16.15 -10.86 -34.30
N ARG A 90 -15.86 -9.65 -34.80
CA ARG A 90 -14.53 -9.04 -34.75
C ARG A 90 -14.06 -8.76 -33.32
N LEU A 91 -14.95 -8.29 -32.44
CA LEU A 91 -14.61 -8.04 -31.04
C LEU A 91 -14.49 -9.37 -30.25
N PHE A 92 -15.29 -10.38 -30.60
CA PHE A 92 -15.13 -11.75 -30.06
C PHE A 92 -13.82 -12.39 -30.51
N GLU A 93 -13.39 -12.20 -31.75
CA GLU A 93 -12.08 -12.63 -32.25
C GLU A 93 -10.94 -11.99 -31.45
N ALA A 94 -10.99 -10.67 -31.23
CA ALA A 94 -9.99 -9.95 -30.44
C ALA A 94 -9.87 -10.52 -29.03
N MET A 95 -11.00 -10.71 -28.35
CA MET A 95 -11.03 -11.32 -27.00
C MET A 95 -10.50 -12.75 -27.02
N PHE A 96 -10.86 -13.53 -28.03
CA PHE A 96 -10.36 -14.90 -28.21
C PHE A 96 -8.83 -14.92 -28.31
N LEU A 97 -8.26 -14.00 -29.12
CA LEU A 97 -6.83 -13.87 -29.32
C LEU A 97 -6.12 -13.47 -28.02
N ASP A 98 -6.64 -12.47 -27.30
CA ASP A 98 -6.07 -12.03 -26.03
C ASP A 98 -6.10 -13.16 -24.96
N LEU A 99 -7.09 -14.05 -25.00
CA LEU A 99 -7.21 -15.15 -24.05
C LEU A 99 -6.38 -16.40 -24.43
N THR A 100 -6.08 -16.61 -25.69
CA THR A 100 -5.47 -17.85 -26.20
C THR A 100 -4.04 -17.69 -26.68
N SER A 101 -3.66 -16.52 -27.19
CA SER A 101 -2.32 -16.22 -27.69
C SER A 101 -1.35 -15.82 -26.57
N LEU A 102 -0.05 -15.91 -26.84
CA LEU A 102 0.96 -15.36 -25.96
C LEU A 102 0.97 -13.83 -26.13
N ASN A 103 0.74 -13.12 -25.06
CA ASN A 103 0.72 -11.69 -25.08
C ASN A 103 2.14 -11.11 -25.25
N ARG A 104 2.34 -10.33 -26.31
CA ARG A 104 3.61 -9.70 -26.65
C ARG A 104 4.14 -8.72 -25.60
N TYR A 105 3.26 -8.13 -24.80
CA TYR A 105 3.62 -7.30 -23.65
C TYR A 105 4.34 -8.05 -22.53
N LEU A 106 4.33 -9.38 -22.52
CA LEU A 106 5.14 -10.16 -21.58
C LEU A 106 6.62 -10.08 -21.86
N ILE A 107 7.01 -9.56 -23.02
CA ILE A 107 8.40 -9.41 -23.41
C ILE A 107 8.80 -7.98 -23.07
N LYS A 108 9.86 -7.85 -22.28
CA LYS A 108 10.30 -6.57 -21.70
C LYS A 108 10.47 -5.46 -22.75
N ASP A 109 11.07 -5.79 -23.88
CA ASP A 109 11.37 -4.83 -24.94
C ASP A 109 10.12 -4.34 -25.70
N ASN A 110 9.03 -5.10 -25.63
CA ASN A 110 7.77 -4.78 -26.27
C ASN A 110 6.72 -4.21 -25.29
N PHE A 111 7.04 -4.13 -24.00
CA PHE A 111 6.10 -3.69 -22.98
C PHE A 111 5.61 -2.26 -23.15
N ALA A 112 6.44 -1.38 -23.67
CA ALA A 112 6.11 0.04 -23.92
C ALA A 112 5.60 0.31 -25.36
N SER A 113 5.56 -0.70 -26.23
CA SER A 113 5.16 -0.51 -27.62
C SER A 113 3.65 -0.29 -27.74
N ALA A 114 3.23 0.67 -28.58
CA ALA A 114 1.82 0.86 -28.89
C ALA A 114 1.25 -0.37 -29.62
N VAL A 115 0.03 -0.77 -29.25
CA VAL A 115 -0.66 -1.87 -29.93
C VAL A 115 -1.19 -1.39 -31.27
N ASN A 116 -0.76 -2.04 -32.34
CA ASN A 116 -1.43 -1.93 -33.62
C ASN A 116 -2.33 -3.17 -33.82
N PRO A 117 -3.65 -3.06 -33.67
CA PRO A 117 -4.55 -4.20 -33.80
C PRO A 117 -4.58 -4.80 -35.20
N ASN A 118 -4.12 -4.05 -36.22
CA ASN A 118 -4.04 -4.50 -37.61
C ASN A 118 -2.71 -5.20 -37.95
N ASP A 119 -1.72 -5.15 -37.04
CA ASP A 119 -0.45 -5.84 -37.22
C ASP A 119 -0.58 -7.33 -36.87
N PRO A 120 -0.46 -8.26 -37.83
CA PRO A 120 -0.53 -9.68 -37.60
C PRO A 120 0.48 -10.17 -36.56
N ALA A 121 1.59 -9.44 -36.38
CA ALA A 121 2.63 -9.78 -35.42
C ALA A 121 2.17 -9.72 -33.95
N TRP A 122 1.10 -9.02 -33.63
CA TRP A 122 0.50 -9.05 -32.29
C TRP A 122 -0.31 -10.31 -32.03
N LYS A 123 -0.68 -11.07 -33.06
CA LYS A 123 -1.55 -12.23 -33.04
C LYS A 123 -0.80 -13.56 -33.22
N ILE A 124 0.49 -13.62 -32.93
CA ILE A 124 1.25 -14.84 -33.16
C ILE A 124 0.73 -15.96 -32.26
N GLN A 125 0.10 -16.93 -32.89
CA GLN A 125 -0.25 -18.20 -32.27
C GLN A 125 0.99 -19.08 -32.17
N ILE A 126 1.35 -19.46 -30.95
CA ILE A 126 2.45 -20.39 -30.75
C ILE A 126 1.93 -21.81 -30.83
N PRO A 127 2.49 -22.63 -31.71
CA PRO A 127 2.00 -24.00 -31.93
C PRO A 127 2.12 -24.84 -30.65
N LYS A 128 1.11 -25.66 -30.38
CA LYS A 128 1.08 -26.52 -29.19
C LYS A 128 2.21 -27.55 -29.14
N LYS A 129 2.75 -27.93 -30.31
CA LYS A 129 3.74 -29.00 -30.46
C LYS A 129 5.04 -28.55 -31.17
N GLY A 130 5.29 -27.25 -31.32
CA GLY A 130 6.46 -26.70 -32.01
C GLY A 130 6.25 -26.53 -33.52
N PRO A 131 7.16 -25.89 -34.27
CA PRO A 131 8.42 -25.34 -33.76
C PRO A 131 8.22 -24.07 -32.92
N TYR A 132 8.85 -24.01 -31.76
CA TYR A 132 8.74 -22.83 -30.87
C TYR A 132 9.73 -21.74 -31.26
N ARG A 133 10.89 -22.10 -31.86
CA ARG A 133 11.97 -21.18 -32.22
C ARG A 133 11.46 -20.09 -33.14
N ASP A 134 10.87 -20.44 -34.27
CA ASP A 134 10.44 -19.47 -35.29
C ASP A 134 9.34 -18.54 -34.76
N ALA A 135 8.38 -19.09 -34.01
CA ALA A 135 7.32 -18.30 -33.39
C ALA A 135 7.87 -17.30 -32.34
N MET A 136 8.85 -17.71 -31.54
CA MET A 136 9.45 -16.84 -30.52
C MET A 136 10.37 -15.78 -31.14
N ILE A 137 11.12 -16.13 -32.20
CA ILE A 137 11.95 -15.17 -32.96
C ILE A 137 11.04 -14.15 -33.69
N ALA A 138 9.89 -14.56 -34.21
CA ALA A 138 8.94 -13.64 -34.81
C ALA A 138 8.39 -12.60 -33.80
N ILE A 139 8.30 -12.95 -32.51
CA ILE A 139 7.92 -12.01 -31.45
C ILE A 139 9.09 -11.09 -31.08
N ALA A 140 10.29 -11.62 -30.98
CA ALA A 140 11.49 -10.89 -30.57
C ALA A 140 12.70 -11.34 -31.45
N PRO A 141 12.92 -10.66 -32.59
CA PRO A 141 13.95 -11.06 -33.56
C PRO A 141 15.38 -11.16 -33.00
N HIS A 142 15.72 -10.34 -31.99
CA HIS A 142 17.03 -10.34 -31.34
C HIS A 142 17.32 -11.64 -30.55
N TRP A 143 16.30 -12.45 -30.25
CA TRP A 143 16.52 -13.74 -29.58
C TRP A 143 17.15 -14.81 -30.48
N LYS A 144 17.33 -14.52 -31.76
CA LYS A 144 18.12 -15.38 -32.65
C LYS A 144 19.60 -15.38 -32.27
N ASP A 145 20.12 -14.24 -31.78
CA ASP A 145 21.54 -14.07 -31.51
C ASP A 145 21.95 -14.65 -30.16
N ALA A 146 22.97 -15.52 -30.15
CA ALA A 146 23.55 -16.09 -28.95
C ALA A 146 24.00 -15.01 -27.94
N LYS A 147 24.46 -13.85 -28.41
CA LYS A 147 24.87 -12.70 -27.58
C LYS A 147 23.76 -12.19 -26.66
N THR A 148 22.51 -12.28 -27.08
CA THR A 148 21.35 -11.88 -26.26
C THR A 148 21.15 -12.82 -25.06
N TRP A 149 21.54 -14.08 -25.20
CA TRP A 149 21.40 -15.10 -24.16
C TRP A 149 22.59 -15.20 -23.23
N SER A 150 23.77 -14.71 -23.63
CA SER A 150 25.01 -14.76 -22.82
C SER A 150 24.83 -14.26 -21.38
N PRO A 151 24.25 -13.07 -21.11
CA PRO A 151 24.10 -12.59 -19.75
C PRO A 151 23.15 -13.46 -18.91
N ILE A 152 22.16 -14.08 -19.57
CA ILE A 152 21.16 -14.95 -18.94
C ILE A 152 21.79 -16.31 -18.62
N TYR A 153 22.64 -16.80 -19.51
CA TYR A 153 23.42 -18.02 -19.35
C TYR A 153 24.41 -17.91 -18.19
N GLU A 154 25.19 -16.83 -18.13
CA GLU A 154 26.14 -16.58 -17.02
C GLU A 154 25.46 -16.60 -15.66
N ILE A 155 24.26 -15.99 -15.54
CA ILE A 155 23.48 -16.01 -14.30
C ILE A 155 23.07 -17.46 -13.94
N ALA A 156 22.68 -18.26 -14.94
CA ALA A 156 22.24 -19.63 -14.73
C ALA A 156 23.41 -20.53 -14.28
N ILE A 157 24.55 -20.47 -14.97
CA ILE A 157 25.74 -21.29 -14.67
C ILE A 157 26.37 -20.90 -13.32
N THR A 158 26.50 -19.60 -13.04
CA THR A 158 26.98 -19.13 -11.74
C THR A 158 26.13 -19.66 -10.58
N ALA A 159 24.83 -19.70 -10.74
CA ALA A 159 23.94 -20.24 -9.72
C ALA A 159 23.93 -21.79 -9.66
N ALA A 160 24.23 -22.46 -10.77
CA ALA A 160 24.36 -23.92 -10.80
C ALA A 160 25.66 -24.40 -10.12
N GLN A 161 26.74 -23.61 -10.21
CA GLN A 161 28.02 -23.87 -9.59
C GLN A 161 28.11 -23.36 -8.13
N ALA A 162 27.05 -22.89 -7.57
CA ALA A 162 27.01 -22.35 -6.21
C ALA A 162 27.43 -23.42 -5.18
N THR A 163 28.33 -23.05 -4.27
CA THR A 163 28.79 -23.87 -3.16
C THR A 163 28.17 -23.41 -1.84
N GLY A 164 27.96 -24.32 -0.90
CA GLY A 164 27.36 -24.01 0.40
C GLY A 164 26.44 -25.11 0.89
N THR A 165 25.64 -24.78 1.90
CA THR A 165 24.59 -25.69 2.38
C THR A 165 23.49 -25.87 1.33
N GLU A 166 22.78 -27.00 1.37
CA GLU A 166 21.66 -27.28 0.43
C GLU A 166 20.62 -26.16 0.40
N ARG A 167 20.37 -25.54 1.55
CA ARG A 167 19.42 -24.42 1.68
C ARG A 167 19.92 -23.15 0.98
N GLU A 168 21.19 -22.84 1.10
CA GLU A 168 21.83 -21.69 0.45
C GLU A 168 21.88 -21.86 -1.06
N ILE A 169 22.25 -23.06 -1.53
CA ILE A 169 22.26 -23.39 -2.97
C ILE A 169 20.86 -23.23 -3.56
N LYS A 170 19.82 -23.82 -2.95
CA LYS A 170 18.42 -23.65 -3.40
C LYS A 170 17.98 -22.19 -3.41
N HIS A 171 18.43 -21.40 -2.44
CA HIS A 171 18.08 -19.97 -2.39
C HIS A 171 18.77 -19.16 -3.50
N GLN A 172 20.04 -19.45 -3.80
CA GLN A 172 20.78 -18.82 -4.91
C GLN A 172 20.18 -19.20 -6.27
N GLN A 173 19.87 -20.47 -6.49
CA GLN A 173 19.21 -20.94 -7.71
C GLN A 173 17.84 -20.27 -7.91
N LYS A 174 17.07 -20.14 -6.84
CA LYS A 174 15.77 -19.43 -6.89
C LYS A 174 15.95 -17.95 -7.23
N ARG A 175 16.93 -17.27 -6.66
CA ARG A 175 17.27 -15.89 -7.01
C ARG A 175 17.64 -15.75 -8.48
N ALA A 176 18.45 -16.66 -9.02
CA ALA A 176 18.83 -16.69 -10.43
C ALA A 176 17.60 -16.83 -11.34
N GLN A 177 16.67 -17.72 -11.02
CA GLN A 177 15.43 -17.89 -11.78
C GLN A 177 14.59 -16.59 -11.84
N PHE A 178 14.50 -15.85 -10.74
CA PHE A 178 13.83 -14.55 -10.72
C PHE A 178 14.60 -13.50 -11.54
N LYS A 179 15.93 -13.46 -11.42
CA LYS A 179 16.78 -12.52 -12.15
C LYS A 179 16.70 -12.77 -13.67
N ILE A 180 16.76 -14.02 -14.10
CA ILE A 180 16.58 -14.43 -15.51
C ILE A 180 15.21 -13.95 -16.01
N CYS A 181 14.16 -14.19 -15.25
CA CYS A 181 12.81 -13.77 -15.64
C CYS A 181 12.67 -12.24 -15.75
N SER A 182 13.28 -11.49 -14.84
CA SER A 182 13.23 -10.01 -14.84
C SER A 182 13.98 -9.36 -16.00
N LEU A 183 14.90 -10.07 -16.62
CA LEU A 183 15.59 -9.63 -17.85
C LEU A 183 14.73 -9.81 -19.09
N LEU A 184 13.89 -10.84 -19.11
CA LEU A 184 13.08 -11.22 -20.26
C LEU A 184 11.64 -10.69 -20.20
N THR A 185 11.12 -10.44 -18.99
CA THR A 185 9.74 -10.02 -18.77
C THR A 185 9.69 -8.78 -17.87
N PRO A 186 8.65 -7.95 -17.96
CA PRO A 186 8.43 -6.85 -17.02
C PRO A 186 8.02 -7.33 -15.62
N LEU A 187 7.92 -8.66 -15.41
CA LEU A 187 7.44 -9.24 -14.15
C LEU A 187 8.60 -9.46 -13.18
N THR A 188 8.65 -8.66 -12.15
CA THR A 188 9.68 -8.75 -11.10
C THR A 188 9.52 -9.97 -10.17
N ASN A 189 8.35 -10.60 -10.12
CA ASN A 189 8.01 -11.69 -9.20
C ASN A 189 7.73 -13.03 -9.90
N ALA A 190 8.11 -13.18 -11.16
CA ALA A 190 8.01 -14.44 -11.89
C ALA A 190 9.35 -15.19 -11.87
N ALA A 191 9.31 -16.52 -11.72
CA ALA A 191 10.50 -17.37 -11.78
C ALA A 191 10.51 -18.15 -13.09
N CYS A 192 11.58 -18.00 -13.87
CA CYS A 192 11.80 -18.75 -15.12
C CYS A 192 12.53 -20.06 -14.83
N SER A 193 11.85 -21.01 -14.20
CA SER A 193 12.45 -22.25 -13.73
C SER A 193 12.80 -23.24 -14.85
N LYS A 194 11.97 -23.29 -15.88
CA LYS A 194 12.18 -24.20 -17.02
C LYS A 194 13.31 -23.70 -17.91
N LEU A 195 13.35 -22.40 -18.12
CA LEU A 195 14.43 -21.77 -18.85
C LEU A 195 15.75 -21.91 -18.11
N TYR A 196 15.78 -21.72 -16.79
CA TYR A 196 16.96 -21.95 -15.96
C TYR A 196 17.51 -23.38 -16.15
N THR A 197 16.63 -24.39 -16.13
CA THR A 197 17.05 -25.78 -16.34
C THR A 197 17.57 -26.02 -17.76
N ALA A 198 16.96 -25.40 -18.78
CA ALA A 198 17.41 -25.54 -20.16
C ALA A 198 18.75 -24.83 -20.42
N LEU A 199 18.99 -23.68 -19.81
CA LEU A 199 20.25 -22.93 -19.91
C LEU A 199 21.42 -23.72 -19.33
N ASN A 200 21.24 -24.47 -18.26
CA ASN A 200 22.28 -25.33 -17.70
C ASN A 200 22.68 -26.53 -18.60
N GLN A 201 21.92 -26.78 -19.65
CA GLN A 201 22.16 -27.82 -20.65
C GLN A 201 22.67 -27.27 -22.00
N TRP A 202 22.79 -25.95 -22.11
CA TRP A 202 23.23 -25.24 -23.29
C TRP A 202 24.72 -24.87 -23.13
N ASP A 203 25.47 -24.79 -24.24
CA ASP A 203 26.90 -24.51 -24.25
C ASP A 203 27.26 -23.01 -24.14
N GLY A 204 26.28 -22.12 -24.21
CA GLY A 204 26.44 -20.67 -24.11
C GLY A 204 26.97 -19.98 -25.37
N VAL A 205 27.32 -20.72 -26.42
CA VAL A 205 28.01 -20.22 -27.64
C VAL A 205 27.24 -20.51 -28.91
N SER A 206 26.65 -21.71 -29.05
CA SER A 206 25.87 -22.09 -30.23
C SER A 206 24.58 -21.28 -30.36
N GLU A 207 23.97 -21.25 -31.56
CA GLU A 207 22.64 -20.67 -31.73
C GLU A 207 21.63 -21.32 -30.77
N PRO A 208 20.73 -20.51 -30.13
CA PRO A 208 19.71 -21.03 -29.21
C PRO A 208 18.84 -22.09 -29.89
N ASP A 209 18.73 -23.25 -29.27
CA ASP A 209 18.03 -24.40 -29.80
C ASP A 209 16.51 -24.40 -29.45
N GLU A 210 15.77 -25.31 -30.06
CA GLU A 210 14.32 -25.49 -29.84
C GLU A 210 13.99 -25.77 -28.35
N ARG A 211 14.89 -26.35 -27.57
CA ARG A 211 14.70 -26.65 -26.14
C ARG A 211 14.65 -25.38 -25.32
N LEU A 212 15.54 -24.43 -25.62
CA LEU A 212 15.56 -23.11 -24.98
C LEU A 212 14.26 -22.34 -25.25
N PHE A 213 13.86 -22.26 -26.52
CA PHE A 213 12.63 -21.57 -26.92
C PHE A 213 11.38 -22.22 -26.34
N LYS A 214 11.33 -23.54 -26.29
CA LYS A 214 10.22 -24.27 -25.63
C LYS A 214 10.16 -24.02 -24.13
N ALA A 215 11.31 -23.95 -23.45
CA ALA A 215 11.39 -23.65 -22.04
C ALA A 215 10.95 -22.20 -21.76
N LEU A 216 11.46 -21.24 -22.53
CA LEU A 216 11.07 -19.85 -22.49
C LEU A 216 9.56 -19.68 -22.69
N TYR A 217 9.00 -20.26 -23.75
CA TYR A 217 7.56 -20.24 -23.99
C TYR A 217 6.75 -20.74 -22.79
N LYS A 218 7.16 -21.87 -22.21
CA LYS A 218 6.44 -22.44 -21.07
C LYS A 218 6.48 -21.53 -19.83
N ASP A 219 7.59 -20.82 -19.61
CA ASP A 219 7.70 -19.88 -18.51
C ASP A 219 6.90 -18.60 -18.78
N LEU A 220 6.96 -18.04 -20.00
CA LEU A 220 6.15 -16.90 -20.42
C LEU A 220 4.64 -17.22 -20.37
N ALA A 221 4.22 -18.41 -20.83
CA ALA A 221 2.84 -18.83 -20.76
C ALA A 221 2.34 -18.97 -19.30
N SER A 222 3.24 -19.40 -18.38
CA SER A 222 2.94 -19.42 -16.96
C SER A 222 2.81 -18.02 -16.37
N ALA A 223 3.67 -17.10 -16.79
CA ALA A 223 3.63 -15.70 -16.42
C ALA A 223 2.36 -15.01 -16.93
N ASN A 224 1.97 -15.25 -18.20
CA ASN A 224 0.71 -14.76 -18.76
C ASN A 224 -0.51 -15.23 -17.96
N LYS A 225 -0.55 -16.50 -17.61
CA LYS A 225 -1.63 -17.06 -16.78
C LYS A 225 -1.70 -16.41 -15.40
N PHE A 226 -0.57 -16.09 -14.81
CA PHE A 226 -0.49 -15.40 -13.52
C PHE A 226 -1.03 -13.96 -13.61
N LEU A 227 -0.63 -13.20 -14.63
CA LEU A 227 -1.11 -11.83 -14.87
C LEU A 227 -2.60 -11.80 -15.18
N LEU A 228 -3.07 -12.70 -16.04
CA LEU A 228 -4.49 -12.83 -16.35
C LEU A 228 -5.29 -13.19 -15.08
N GLY A 229 -4.71 -13.97 -14.17
CA GLY A 229 -5.28 -14.26 -12.85
C GLY A 229 -5.42 -13.02 -11.97
N LYS A 230 -4.42 -12.13 -11.95
CA LYS A 230 -4.46 -10.85 -11.25
C LYS A 230 -5.48 -9.88 -11.86
N SER A 231 -5.43 -9.69 -13.18
CA SER A 231 -6.35 -8.83 -13.93
C SER A 231 -7.80 -9.29 -13.75
N SER A 232 -8.05 -10.60 -13.79
CA SER A 232 -9.39 -11.16 -13.59
C SER A 232 -9.96 -10.91 -12.19
N THR A 233 -9.11 -10.69 -11.19
CA THR A 233 -9.57 -10.28 -9.85
C THR A 233 -10.12 -8.85 -9.88
N ARG A 234 -9.44 -7.93 -10.56
CA ARG A 234 -9.93 -6.56 -10.76
C ARG A 234 -11.23 -6.56 -11.59
N MET A 235 -11.27 -7.31 -12.70
CA MET A 235 -12.48 -7.47 -13.51
C MET A 235 -13.67 -7.99 -12.71
N ASN A 236 -13.43 -8.88 -11.74
CA ASN A 236 -14.47 -9.45 -10.89
C ASN A 236 -15.04 -8.44 -9.88
N TYR A 237 -14.32 -7.34 -9.60
CA TYR A 237 -14.86 -6.21 -8.85
C TYR A 237 -15.89 -5.42 -9.66
N GLU A 238 -15.64 -5.21 -10.96
CA GLU A 238 -16.59 -4.52 -11.83
C GLU A 238 -17.84 -5.38 -12.09
N LYS A 239 -17.65 -6.62 -12.54
CA LYS A 239 -18.75 -7.56 -12.76
C LYS A 239 -18.49 -8.90 -12.05
N PRO A 240 -19.30 -9.29 -11.06
CA PRO A 240 -19.18 -10.59 -10.40
C PRO A 240 -19.20 -11.75 -11.40
N GLY A 241 -18.32 -12.73 -11.18
CA GLY A 241 -18.21 -13.89 -12.06
C GLY A 241 -17.19 -13.76 -13.18
N PHE A 242 -16.62 -12.58 -13.43
CA PHE A 242 -15.63 -12.36 -14.49
C PHE A 242 -14.39 -13.25 -14.33
N LYS A 243 -13.87 -13.38 -13.11
CA LYS A 243 -12.72 -14.24 -12.81
C LYS A 243 -12.94 -15.70 -13.20
N SER A 244 -14.14 -16.23 -12.90
CA SER A 244 -14.49 -17.61 -13.26
C SER A 244 -14.73 -17.75 -14.76
N LEU A 245 -15.29 -16.74 -15.41
CA LEU A 245 -15.49 -16.67 -16.85
C LEU A 245 -14.15 -16.78 -17.59
N ILE A 246 -13.20 -15.88 -17.30
CA ILE A 246 -11.86 -15.87 -17.92
C ILE A 246 -11.14 -17.22 -17.70
N LYS A 247 -11.15 -17.73 -16.46
CA LYS A 247 -10.49 -19.01 -16.14
C LYS A 247 -11.07 -20.20 -16.88
N LYS A 248 -12.39 -20.25 -17.04
CA LYS A 248 -13.10 -21.34 -17.74
C LYS A 248 -12.90 -21.24 -19.24
N SER A 249 -13.01 -20.04 -19.79
CA SER A 249 -12.79 -19.75 -21.21
C SER A 249 -11.36 -20.07 -21.65
N GLY A 250 -10.35 -19.61 -20.93
CA GLY A 250 -8.95 -19.89 -21.25
C GLY A 250 -8.57 -21.38 -21.27
N ARG A 251 -9.39 -22.27 -20.68
CA ARG A 251 -9.21 -23.73 -20.81
C ARG A 251 -9.93 -24.32 -22.01
N LYS A 252 -11.19 -23.90 -22.24
CA LYS A 252 -12.06 -24.47 -23.27
C LYS A 252 -11.70 -23.95 -24.67
N LEU A 253 -11.38 -22.67 -24.78
CA LEU A 253 -11.07 -22.00 -26.04
C LEU A 253 -9.78 -22.48 -26.70
N LYS A 254 -8.86 -23.08 -25.94
CA LYS A 254 -7.64 -23.68 -26.51
C LYS A 254 -7.88 -24.79 -27.54
N LYS A 255 -9.10 -25.33 -27.60
CA LYS A 255 -9.49 -26.37 -28.56
C LYS A 255 -10.14 -25.81 -29.82
N VAL A 256 -10.45 -24.51 -29.85
CA VAL A 256 -11.06 -23.82 -30.98
C VAL A 256 -9.93 -23.27 -31.85
N ASN A 257 -9.95 -23.60 -33.13
CA ASN A 257 -8.91 -23.19 -34.08
C ASN A 257 -9.46 -22.28 -35.19
N GLU A 258 -10.77 -22.26 -35.41
CA GLU A 258 -11.41 -21.59 -36.55
C GLU A 258 -12.67 -20.84 -36.13
N PRO A 259 -13.05 -19.75 -36.86
CA PRO A 259 -14.30 -19.01 -36.65
C PRO A 259 -15.52 -19.92 -36.92
N PRO A 260 -16.72 -19.60 -36.41
CA PRO A 260 -17.07 -18.35 -35.69
C PRO A 260 -16.71 -18.35 -34.21
N TYR A 261 -15.96 -17.34 -33.78
CA TYR A 261 -15.48 -17.22 -32.38
C TYR A 261 -16.58 -16.82 -31.40
N LYS A 262 -17.56 -16.02 -31.83
CA LYS A 262 -18.72 -15.62 -31.04
C LYS A 262 -19.50 -16.83 -30.53
N GLU A 263 -19.89 -17.70 -31.43
CA GLU A 263 -20.61 -18.94 -31.06
C GLU A 263 -19.74 -19.86 -30.20
N ALA A 264 -18.46 -20.01 -30.55
CA ALA A 264 -17.52 -20.85 -29.80
C ALA A 264 -17.32 -20.34 -28.36
N MET A 265 -17.23 -19.02 -28.15
CA MET A 265 -17.09 -18.41 -26.85
C MET A 265 -18.37 -18.54 -26.01
N ILE A 266 -19.53 -18.29 -26.59
CA ILE A 266 -20.82 -18.45 -25.91
C ILE A 266 -21.07 -19.92 -25.56
N LYS A 267 -20.70 -20.86 -26.43
CA LYS A 267 -20.73 -22.31 -26.15
C LYS A 267 -19.76 -22.71 -25.05
N ALA A 268 -18.60 -22.08 -24.96
CA ALA A 268 -17.63 -22.30 -23.89
C ALA A 268 -18.17 -21.84 -22.52
N ASP A 269 -18.82 -20.67 -22.49
CA ASP A 269 -19.53 -20.17 -21.32
C ASP A 269 -20.62 -19.17 -21.74
N LYS A 270 -21.88 -19.45 -21.37
CA LYS A 270 -23.07 -18.66 -21.76
C LYS A 270 -22.98 -17.17 -21.35
N ARG A 271 -22.18 -16.85 -20.33
CA ARG A 271 -21.98 -15.46 -19.85
C ARG A 271 -21.32 -14.54 -20.87
N TRP A 272 -20.64 -15.07 -21.90
CA TRP A 272 -20.18 -14.26 -23.02
C TRP A 272 -21.31 -13.65 -23.86
N GLY A 273 -22.53 -14.19 -23.74
CA GLY A 273 -23.76 -13.63 -24.28
C GLY A 273 -24.41 -12.56 -23.38
N ASP A 274 -23.87 -12.26 -22.21
CA ASP A 274 -24.33 -11.19 -21.35
C ASP A 274 -23.56 -9.88 -21.67
N ILE A 275 -24.28 -8.89 -22.19
CA ILE A 275 -23.72 -7.57 -22.57
C ILE A 275 -23.04 -6.87 -21.39
N GLY A 276 -23.49 -7.11 -20.16
CA GLY A 276 -22.93 -6.51 -18.96
C GLY A 276 -21.46 -6.90 -18.69
N PHE A 277 -20.96 -8.03 -19.21
CA PHE A 277 -19.52 -8.36 -19.14
C PHE A 277 -18.70 -7.50 -20.11
N TRP A 278 -19.24 -7.12 -21.24
CA TRP A 278 -18.61 -6.24 -22.22
C TRP A 278 -18.61 -4.78 -21.75
N HIS A 279 -19.70 -4.31 -21.14
CA HIS A 279 -19.76 -3.00 -20.49
C HIS A 279 -18.74 -2.88 -19.35
N ALA A 280 -18.53 -3.95 -18.58
CA ALA A 280 -17.49 -3.95 -17.55
C ALA A 280 -16.07 -3.76 -18.13
N LEU A 281 -15.80 -4.25 -19.36
CA LEU A 281 -14.52 -4.00 -20.04
C LEU A 281 -14.34 -2.53 -20.42
N LEU A 282 -15.40 -1.85 -20.85
CA LEU A 282 -15.36 -0.41 -21.16
C LEU A 282 -14.95 0.43 -19.93
N ALA A 283 -15.42 0.04 -18.74
CA ALA A 283 -15.05 0.73 -17.51
C ALA A 283 -13.54 0.64 -17.20
N MET A 284 -12.88 -0.40 -17.71
CA MET A 284 -11.46 -0.70 -17.48
C MET A 284 -10.55 -0.36 -18.67
N GLN A 285 -11.10 0.22 -19.74
CA GLN A 285 -10.36 0.53 -20.96
C GLN A 285 -9.26 1.59 -20.76
N LYS A 286 -9.50 2.58 -19.91
CA LYS A 286 -8.52 3.61 -19.61
C LYS A 286 -7.43 3.09 -18.68
N PRO A 287 -6.15 3.39 -18.92
CA PRO A 287 -5.06 2.98 -18.04
C PRO A 287 -5.13 3.64 -16.65
N GLN A 288 -5.90 4.72 -16.52
CA GLN A 288 -6.19 5.39 -15.25
C GLN A 288 -7.67 5.30 -14.95
N THR A 289 -8.01 4.93 -13.71
CA THR A 289 -9.38 4.79 -13.25
C THR A 289 -9.59 5.47 -11.89
N SER A 290 -10.76 6.06 -11.70
CA SER A 290 -11.26 6.46 -10.37
C SER A 290 -12.05 5.33 -9.68
N GLY A 291 -12.23 4.20 -10.34
CA GLY A 291 -13.03 3.08 -9.85
C GLY A 291 -12.55 2.54 -8.49
N TYR A 292 -11.27 2.58 -8.19
CA TYR A 292 -10.74 2.18 -6.89
C TYR A 292 -11.19 3.11 -5.75
N TYR A 293 -11.25 4.42 -6.00
CA TYR A 293 -11.75 5.39 -5.02
C TYR A 293 -13.25 5.23 -4.79
N LEU A 294 -14.02 4.99 -5.86
CA LEU A 294 -15.45 4.70 -5.74
C LEU A 294 -15.67 3.40 -4.94
N ASN A 295 -14.91 2.36 -5.25
CA ASN A 295 -14.99 1.10 -4.52
C ASN A 295 -14.63 1.24 -3.04
N ALA A 296 -13.68 2.12 -2.71
CA ALA A 296 -13.28 2.40 -1.33
C ALA A 296 -14.38 3.09 -0.50
N VAL A 297 -15.42 3.63 -1.16
CA VAL A 297 -16.60 4.26 -0.53
C VAL A 297 -17.91 3.56 -0.90
N ASP A 298 -17.86 2.26 -1.16
CA ASP A 298 -19.00 1.40 -1.51
C ASP A 298 -19.77 1.84 -2.74
N ARG A 299 -19.12 2.53 -3.68
CA ARG A 299 -19.69 2.96 -4.96
C ARG A 299 -19.00 2.29 -6.14
N LYS A 300 -19.61 2.29 -7.31
CA LYS A 300 -19.06 1.80 -8.57
C LYS A 300 -19.63 2.59 -9.75
N TRP A 301 -18.96 2.45 -10.90
CA TRP A 301 -19.54 2.90 -12.17
C TRP A 301 -20.60 1.90 -12.63
N ASP A 302 -21.74 2.41 -13.07
CA ASP A 302 -22.77 1.64 -13.78
C ASP A 302 -22.44 1.49 -15.27
N GLU A 303 -23.27 0.75 -16.00
CA GLU A 303 -23.17 0.53 -17.45
C GLU A 303 -23.21 1.85 -18.24
N ASN A 304 -23.95 2.85 -17.73
CA ASN A 304 -24.07 4.21 -18.28
C ASN A 304 -22.96 5.18 -17.81
N ARG A 305 -21.96 4.70 -17.05
CA ARG A 305 -20.93 5.52 -16.38
C ARG A 305 -21.50 6.48 -15.33
N GLU A 306 -22.62 6.15 -14.74
CA GLU A 306 -23.14 6.85 -13.58
C GLU A 306 -22.59 6.22 -12.29
N VAL A 307 -22.45 7.04 -11.23
CA VAL A 307 -21.97 6.57 -9.94
C VAL A 307 -23.13 5.99 -9.16
N VAL A 308 -23.13 4.66 -9.01
CA VAL A 308 -24.16 3.92 -8.27
C VAL A 308 -23.58 3.26 -7.01
N MET A 309 -24.45 2.95 -6.05
CA MET A 309 -24.08 2.17 -4.88
C MET A 309 -23.73 0.73 -5.28
N GLN A 310 -22.78 0.12 -4.57
CA GLN A 310 -22.53 -1.31 -4.72
C GLN A 310 -23.72 -2.14 -4.16
N PRO A 311 -23.91 -3.40 -4.62
CA PRO A 311 -24.88 -4.30 -4.00
C PRO A 311 -24.65 -4.42 -2.48
N GLU A 312 -25.71 -4.56 -1.69
CA GLU A 312 -25.65 -4.60 -0.21
C GLU A 312 -24.61 -5.58 0.34
N GLU A 313 -24.46 -6.74 -0.29
CA GLU A 313 -23.47 -7.76 0.07
C GLU A 313 -22.01 -7.27 -0.02
N ARG A 314 -21.76 -6.14 -0.68
CA ARG A 314 -20.43 -5.55 -0.90
C ARG A 314 -20.23 -4.20 -0.24
N GLN A 315 -21.26 -3.66 0.40
CA GLN A 315 -21.18 -2.41 1.14
C GLN A 315 -20.54 -2.64 2.50
N VAL A 316 -19.22 -2.60 2.55
CA VAL A 316 -18.45 -2.87 3.77
C VAL A 316 -17.56 -1.69 4.16
N TYR A 317 -17.09 -0.91 3.16
CA TYR A 317 -16.01 0.06 3.40
C TYR A 317 -16.50 1.30 4.14
N VAL A 318 -17.66 1.84 3.82
CA VAL A 318 -18.20 3.03 4.51
C VAL A 318 -18.42 2.73 5.99
N MET A 319 -18.96 1.54 6.33
CA MET A 319 -19.10 1.10 7.71
C MET A 319 -17.75 0.99 8.42
N LEU A 320 -16.73 0.46 7.72
CA LEU A 320 -15.39 0.33 8.29
C LEU A 320 -14.69 1.68 8.46
N TRP A 321 -14.91 2.65 7.58
CA TRP A 321 -14.43 4.03 7.77
C TRP A 321 -15.01 4.65 9.03
N TRP A 322 -16.33 4.56 9.20
CA TRP A 322 -16.99 5.06 10.40
C TRP A 322 -16.52 4.36 11.66
N ARG A 323 -16.42 3.04 11.62
CA ARG A 323 -15.91 2.23 12.74
C ARG A 323 -14.47 2.62 13.10
N THR A 324 -13.60 2.81 12.12
CA THR A 324 -12.22 3.21 12.35
C THR A 324 -12.13 4.56 13.03
N PHE A 325 -12.91 5.53 12.56
CA PHE A 325 -12.99 6.85 13.18
C PHE A 325 -13.49 6.76 14.63
N LEU A 326 -14.57 6.04 14.88
CA LEU A 326 -15.15 5.84 16.21
C LEU A 326 -14.18 5.16 17.17
N VAL A 327 -13.55 4.06 16.75
CA VAL A 327 -12.54 3.35 17.57
C VAL A 327 -11.38 4.28 17.89
N SER A 328 -10.84 5.00 16.92
CA SER A 328 -9.74 5.93 17.14
C SER A 328 -10.10 7.03 18.13
N LEU A 329 -11.33 7.54 18.06
CA LEU A 329 -11.83 8.54 18.99
C LEU A 329 -11.97 7.97 20.42
N ILE A 330 -12.59 6.80 20.56
CA ILE A 330 -12.77 6.14 21.88
C ILE A 330 -11.41 5.80 22.49
N VAL A 331 -10.48 5.26 21.72
CA VAL A 331 -9.13 4.94 22.19
C VAL A 331 -8.39 6.21 22.62
N THR A 332 -8.49 7.29 21.86
CA THR A 332 -7.86 8.56 22.19
C THR A 332 -8.41 9.16 23.48
N LEU A 333 -9.74 9.15 23.65
CA LEU A 333 -10.39 9.61 24.88
C LEU A 333 -10.02 8.72 26.07
N GLY A 334 -10.03 7.40 25.89
CA GLY A 334 -9.60 6.45 26.92
C GLY A 334 -8.14 6.66 27.34
N CYS A 335 -7.25 6.86 26.37
CA CYS A 335 -5.86 7.21 26.65
C CYS A 335 -5.75 8.54 27.40
N LEU A 336 -6.52 9.56 27.02
CA LEU A 336 -6.48 10.87 27.67
C LEU A 336 -6.92 10.79 29.14
N ILE A 337 -8.03 10.10 29.40
CA ILE A 337 -8.58 9.92 30.76
C ILE A 337 -7.56 9.24 31.67
N LEU A 338 -6.88 8.20 31.17
CA LEU A 338 -5.87 7.46 31.95
C LEU A 338 -4.53 8.20 32.00
N ALA A 339 -4.10 8.83 30.91
CA ALA A 339 -2.81 9.49 30.83
C ALA A 339 -2.73 10.77 31.63
N TYR A 340 -3.83 11.54 31.73
CA TYR A 340 -3.80 12.85 32.39
C TYR A 340 -3.43 12.75 33.89
N PRO A 341 -4.09 11.90 34.71
CA PRO A 341 -3.72 11.73 36.13
C PRO A 341 -2.31 11.14 36.28
N VAL A 342 -1.91 10.20 35.43
CA VAL A 342 -0.57 9.61 35.48
C VAL A 342 0.50 10.67 35.15
N SER A 343 0.29 11.49 34.12
CA SER A 343 1.20 12.56 33.73
C SER A 343 1.33 13.62 34.83
N HIS A 344 0.20 13.97 35.49
CA HIS A 344 0.20 14.91 36.60
C HIS A 344 0.99 14.35 37.81
N LEU A 345 0.79 13.07 38.15
CA LEU A 345 1.53 12.41 39.20
C LEU A 345 3.04 12.42 38.91
N LEU A 346 3.44 12.04 37.69
CA LEU A 346 4.83 12.06 37.23
C LEU A 346 5.46 13.46 37.29
N ALA A 347 4.69 14.51 36.97
CA ALA A 347 5.18 15.88 36.96
C ALA A 347 5.38 16.45 38.38
N THR A 348 4.56 16.03 39.36
CA THR A 348 4.53 16.58 40.72
C THR A 348 5.37 15.83 41.72
N LEU A 349 5.62 14.53 41.51
CA LEU A 349 6.43 13.71 42.39
C LEU A 349 7.91 14.12 42.43
N PRO A 350 8.63 13.87 43.56
CA PRO A 350 10.07 13.99 43.62
C PRO A 350 10.77 13.15 42.53
N LEU A 351 11.87 13.63 41.97
CA LEU A 351 12.58 13.00 40.86
C LEU A 351 12.86 11.52 41.02
N LYS A 352 13.17 11.07 42.25
CA LYS A 352 13.44 9.66 42.56
C LYS A 352 12.25 8.76 42.21
N TYR A 353 11.04 9.14 42.61
CA TYR A 353 9.83 8.36 42.35
C TYR A 353 9.28 8.59 40.94
N SER A 354 9.38 9.83 40.44
CA SER A 354 8.99 10.16 39.07
C SER A 354 9.79 9.35 38.07
N ASN A 355 11.12 9.23 38.21
CA ASN A 355 11.96 8.45 37.31
C ASN A 355 11.62 6.96 37.36
N LEU A 356 11.36 6.41 38.55
CA LEU A 356 10.95 4.99 38.67
C LEU A 356 9.62 4.72 37.93
N LEU A 357 8.62 5.58 38.15
CA LEU A 357 7.33 5.45 37.45
C LEU A 357 7.46 5.70 35.94
N MET A 358 8.35 6.60 35.52
CA MET A 358 8.62 6.83 34.11
C MET A 358 9.21 5.58 33.45
N ILE A 359 10.09 4.84 34.13
CA ILE A 359 10.59 3.54 33.65
C ILE A 359 9.42 2.57 33.44
N CYS A 360 8.47 2.48 34.37
CA CYS A 360 7.28 1.64 34.21
C CYS A 360 6.42 2.05 33.01
N VAL A 361 6.25 3.36 32.76
CA VAL A 361 5.52 3.86 31.56
C VAL A 361 6.25 3.53 30.27
N LEU A 362 7.58 3.56 30.28
CA LEU A 362 8.41 3.29 29.10
C LEU A 362 8.71 1.80 28.88
N MET A 363 8.54 0.95 29.90
CA MET A 363 8.80 -0.49 29.81
C MET A 363 8.14 -1.16 28.61
N PRO A 364 6.89 -0.83 28.22
CA PRO A 364 6.27 -1.40 27.03
C PRO A 364 7.06 -1.16 25.74
N PHE A 365 7.85 -0.10 25.63
CA PHE A 365 8.65 0.15 24.42
C PHE A 365 9.81 -0.84 24.22
N TRP A 366 10.30 -1.45 25.30
CA TRP A 366 11.37 -2.45 25.23
C TRP A 366 10.86 -3.87 24.93
N THR A 367 9.53 -4.07 24.96
CA THR A 367 8.91 -5.34 24.61
C THR A 367 8.36 -5.33 23.18
N SER A 368 8.45 -6.48 22.50
CA SER A 368 7.85 -6.61 21.16
C SER A 368 6.34 -6.35 21.19
N LEU A 369 5.84 -5.64 20.17
CA LEU A 369 4.41 -5.41 20.00
C LEU A 369 3.61 -6.71 19.97
N LEU A 370 4.09 -7.72 19.23
CA LEU A 370 3.41 -9.02 19.14
C LEU A 370 3.33 -9.72 20.49
N VAL A 371 4.41 -9.70 21.29
CA VAL A 371 4.40 -10.29 22.64
C VAL A 371 3.36 -9.62 23.52
N ARG A 372 3.25 -8.30 23.49
CA ARG A 372 2.22 -7.56 24.23
C ARG A 372 0.80 -7.96 23.81
N ILE A 373 0.55 -8.05 22.49
CA ILE A 373 -0.76 -8.45 21.98
C ILE A 373 -1.09 -9.88 22.42
N VAL A 374 -0.14 -10.82 22.30
CA VAL A 374 -0.34 -12.21 22.75
C VAL A 374 -0.60 -12.29 24.25
N ALA A 375 0.12 -11.52 25.08
CA ALA A 375 -0.15 -11.44 26.51
C ALA A 375 -1.59 -10.96 26.79
N TRP A 376 -2.05 -9.93 26.09
CA TRP A 376 -3.44 -9.48 26.19
C TRP A 376 -4.45 -10.50 25.67
N MET A 377 -4.13 -11.26 24.63
CA MET A 377 -4.98 -12.35 24.15
C MET A 377 -5.19 -13.39 25.26
N ILE A 378 -4.15 -13.75 26.00
CA ILE A 378 -4.24 -14.68 27.13
C ILE A 378 -5.05 -14.07 28.29
N MET A 379 -4.81 -12.81 28.63
CA MET A 379 -5.50 -12.12 29.72
C MET A 379 -7.00 -11.93 29.48
N LEU A 380 -7.40 -11.65 28.22
CA LEU A 380 -8.79 -11.34 27.86
C LEU A 380 -9.61 -12.58 27.48
N GLN A 381 -9.04 -13.79 27.52
CA GLN A 381 -9.81 -15.02 27.27
C GLN A 381 -10.96 -15.16 28.27
N GLN A 382 -11.96 -15.95 27.91
CA GLN A 382 -13.13 -16.16 28.76
C GLN A 382 -12.74 -16.78 30.11
N GLU A 383 -11.76 -17.68 30.11
CA GLU A 383 -11.13 -18.25 31.30
C GLU A 383 -9.77 -17.59 31.60
N GLY A 384 -9.66 -16.28 31.33
CA GLY A 384 -8.43 -15.54 31.51
C GLY A 384 -8.40 -14.71 32.78
N VAL A 385 -7.19 -14.25 33.15
CA VAL A 385 -6.89 -13.54 34.41
C VAL A 385 -7.85 -12.36 34.66
N VAL A 386 -8.28 -11.62 33.62
CA VAL A 386 -9.20 -10.49 33.80
C VAL A 386 -10.57 -10.96 34.26
N ASN A 387 -11.14 -11.98 33.64
CA ASN A 387 -12.42 -12.55 34.05
C ASN A 387 -12.32 -13.22 35.44
N ASP A 388 -11.24 -13.95 35.71
CA ASP A 388 -11.02 -14.55 37.03
C ASP A 388 -10.97 -13.49 38.15
N THR A 389 -10.30 -12.36 37.87
CA THR A 389 -10.26 -11.23 38.80
C THR A 389 -11.66 -10.63 39.02
N LEU A 390 -12.47 -10.49 37.95
CA LEU A 390 -13.84 -9.97 38.04
C LEU A 390 -14.74 -10.93 38.83
N VAL A 391 -14.58 -12.23 38.68
CA VAL A 391 -15.28 -13.25 39.44
C VAL A 391 -14.89 -13.16 40.94
N MET A 392 -13.60 -13.00 41.25
CA MET A 392 -13.15 -12.75 42.62
C MET A 392 -13.72 -11.46 43.23
N LEU A 393 -14.03 -10.46 42.41
CA LEU A 393 -14.65 -9.19 42.85
C LEU A 393 -16.19 -9.26 42.93
N GLY A 394 -16.80 -10.44 42.67
CA GLY A 394 -18.24 -10.67 42.84
C GLY A 394 -19.05 -10.82 41.56
N LEU A 395 -18.42 -10.89 40.39
CA LEU A 395 -19.13 -11.23 39.16
C LEU A 395 -19.50 -12.73 39.17
N PRO A 396 -20.76 -13.13 38.92
CA PRO A 396 -21.12 -14.54 38.82
C PRO A 396 -20.33 -15.23 37.68
N ASP A 397 -19.88 -16.46 37.93
CA ASP A 397 -19.05 -17.22 36.98
C ASP A 397 -19.76 -17.47 35.65
N GLU A 398 -21.10 -17.54 35.64
CA GLU A 398 -21.96 -17.67 34.46
C GLU A 398 -21.98 -16.41 33.57
N HIS A 399 -21.54 -15.25 34.10
CA HIS A 399 -21.57 -13.95 33.42
C HIS A 399 -20.17 -13.47 33.01
N ARG A 400 -19.22 -14.39 32.74
CA ARG A 400 -17.90 -14.02 32.23
C ARG A 400 -18.00 -13.23 30.96
N LEU A 401 -17.28 -12.12 30.87
CA LEU A 401 -17.35 -11.19 29.75
C LEU A 401 -16.58 -11.74 28.53
N PRO A 402 -17.22 -11.83 27.37
CA PRO A 402 -16.53 -12.20 26.12
C PRO A 402 -15.70 -11.00 25.63
N MET A 403 -14.45 -10.87 26.08
CA MET A 403 -13.57 -9.74 25.74
C MET A 403 -12.65 -10.02 24.53
N MET A 404 -12.62 -11.26 24.03
CA MET A 404 -11.81 -11.65 22.87
C MET A 404 -12.63 -11.67 21.59
N TYR A 405 -11.94 -11.38 20.47
CA TYR A 405 -12.47 -11.41 19.10
C TYR A 405 -13.66 -10.47 18.89
N ASN A 406 -13.65 -9.31 19.55
CA ASN A 406 -14.72 -8.32 19.47
C ASN A 406 -14.18 -6.87 19.52
N PHE A 407 -15.09 -5.93 19.40
CA PHE A 407 -14.84 -4.49 19.45
C PHE A 407 -14.20 -4.04 20.78
N THR A 408 -14.70 -4.55 21.92
CA THR A 408 -14.24 -4.17 23.27
C THR A 408 -12.79 -4.57 23.50
N GLY A 409 -12.44 -5.81 23.18
CA GLY A 409 -11.06 -6.28 23.28
C GLY A 409 -10.09 -5.47 22.46
N THR A 410 -10.49 -5.08 21.25
CA THR A 410 -9.69 -4.20 20.39
C THR A 410 -9.40 -2.86 21.08
N ILE A 411 -10.41 -2.21 21.66
CA ILE A 411 -10.27 -0.92 22.35
C ILE A 411 -9.35 -1.04 23.55
N ILE A 412 -9.55 -2.04 24.42
CA ILE A 412 -8.75 -2.23 25.64
C ILE A 412 -7.27 -2.38 25.29
N VAL A 413 -6.96 -3.27 24.35
CA VAL A 413 -5.58 -3.52 23.95
C VAL A 413 -4.95 -2.32 23.25
N MET A 414 -5.71 -1.61 22.39
CA MET A 414 -5.22 -0.39 21.74
C MET A 414 -4.95 0.74 22.74
N ILE A 415 -5.81 0.94 23.74
CA ILE A 415 -5.57 1.93 24.81
C ILE A 415 -4.25 1.62 25.51
N GLN A 416 -4.04 0.39 25.94
CA GLN A 416 -2.80 0.01 26.65
C GLN A 416 -1.55 0.24 25.79
N ILE A 417 -1.62 -0.09 24.51
CA ILE A 417 -0.47 0.07 23.59
C ILE A 417 -0.16 1.55 23.34
N LEU A 418 -1.20 2.37 23.22
CA LEU A 418 -1.07 3.78 22.84
C LEU A 418 -0.95 4.74 24.05
N LEU A 419 -1.24 4.27 25.25
CA LEU A 419 -1.20 5.05 26.49
C LEU A 419 0.13 5.81 26.70
N PRO A 420 1.32 5.22 26.52
CA PRO A 420 2.59 5.93 26.68
C PRO A 420 2.74 7.11 25.70
N PHE A 421 2.20 7.00 24.48
CA PHE A 421 2.23 8.07 23.48
C PHE A 421 1.37 9.28 23.89
N MET A 422 0.37 9.07 24.74
CA MET A 422 -0.42 10.15 25.34
C MET A 422 0.27 10.76 26.58
N ILE A 423 0.86 9.90 27.43
CA ILE A 423 1.50 10.34 28.68
C ILE A 423 2.68 11.25 28.40
N LEU A 424 3.57 10.93 27.46
CA LEU A 424 4.82 11.63 27.24
C LEU A 424 4.64 13.11 26.85
N PRO A 425 3.80 13.50 25.86
CA PRO A 425 3.57 14.90 25.53
C PRO A 425 2.94 15.68 26.68
N ILE A 426 1.95 15.10 27.36
CA ILE A 426 1.27 15.75 28.50
C ILE A 426 2.26 15.98 29.63
N TYR A 427 3.02 14.95 30.01
CA TYR A 427 4.06 15.06 31.04
C TYR A 427 5.12 16.12 30.69
N SER A 428 5.58 16.13 29.45
CA SER A 428 6.60 17.10 29.00
C SER A 428 6.15 18.55 29.23
N VAL A 429 4.92 18.88 28.89
CA VAL A 429 4.35 20.21 29.13
C VAL A 429 4.10 20.44 30.63
N MET A 430 3.51 19.49 31.33
CA MET A 430 3.26 19.62 32.78
C MET A 430 4.53 19.89 33.58
N LYS A 431 5.65 19.28 33.20
CA LYS A 431 6.95 19.44 33.86
C LYS A 431 7.52 20.85 33.73
N THR A 432 7.14 21.61 32.71
CA THR A 432 7.60 23.00 32.50
C THR A 432 6.76 24.03 33.25
N ILE A 433 5.61 23.67 33.82
CA ILE A 433 4.72 24.58 34.53
C ILE A 433 5.28 24.85 35.93
N PRO A 434 5.62 26.12 36.27
CA PRO A 434 6.16 26.47 37.58
C PRO A 434 5.11 26.28 38.68
N PRO A 435 5.47 25.66 39.85
CA PRO A 435 4.54 25.50 40.96
C PRO A 435 4.04 26.81 41.58
N SER A 436 4.73 27.93 41.27
CA SER A 436 4.35 29.27 41.74
C SER A 436 2.97 29.72 41.26
N TYR A 437 2.52 29.27 40.05
CA TYR A 437 1.19 29.62 39.55
C TYR A 437 0.07 29.09 40.42
N MET A 438 0.18 27.82 40.86
CA MET A 438 -0.81 27.20 41.77
C MET A 438 -0.79 27.87 43.13
N ARG A 439 0.41 28.22 43.68
CA ARG A 439 0.54 28.90 44.96
C ARG A 439 -0.02 30.33 44.92
N ALA A 440 0.22 31.06 43.85
CA ALA A 440 -0.35 32.40 43.65
C ALA A 440 -1.88 32.39 43.61
N ALA A 441 -2.51 31.44 42.87
CA ALA A 441 -3.95 31.30 42.88
C ALA A 441 -4.54 30.96 44.23
N GLN A 442 -3.88 30.08 45.01
CA GLN A 442 -4.29 29.72 46.38
C GLN A 442 -4.12 30.92 47.35
N ASN A 443 -3.06 31.68 47.22
CA ASN A 443 -2.84 32.90 48.04
C ASN A 443 -3.90 33.99 47.77
N LEU A 444 -4.48 34.01 46.55
CA LEU A 444 -5.59 34.88 46.17
C LEU A 444 -6.97 34.31 46.62
N GLY A 445 -6.99 33.23 47.42
CA GLY A 445 -8.19 32.66 47.97
C GLY A 445 -8.88 31.55 47.16
N ALA A 446 -8.27 31.10 46.07
CA ALA A 446 -8.84 30.02 45.26
C ALA A 446 -8.67 28.66 45.97
N PRO A 447 -9.72 27.86 46.12
CA PRO A 447 -9.59 26.48 46.62
C PRO A 447 -8.76 25.63 45.67
N PRO A 448 -8.06 24.60 46.16
CA PRO A 448 -7.12 23.80 45.34
C PRO A 448 -7.71 23.24 44.05
N SER A 449 -8.96 22.78 44.07
CA SER A 449 -9.67 22.27 42.90
C SER A 449 -9.91 23.35 41.81
N LEU A 450 -10.29 24.57 42.25
CA LEU A 450 -10.52 25.69 41.34
C LEU A 450 -9.20 26.22 40.76
N ALA A 451 -8.16 26.29 41.58
CA ALA A 451 -6.81 26.67 41.11
C ALA A 451 -6.31 25.65 40.06
N PHE A 452 -6.54 24.35 40.29
CA PHE A 452 -6.20 23.30 39.35
C PHE A 452 -6.96 23.47 38.03
N LEU A 453 -8.30 23.59 38.07
CA LEU A 453 -9.13 23.65 36.86
C LEU A 453 -8.96 24.96 36.06
N LYS A 454 -8.81 26.12 36.76
CA LYS A 454 -8.76 27.43 36.09
C LYS A 454 -7.35 27.93 35.78
N VAL A 455 -6.32 27.47 36.49
CA VAL A 455 -4.95 27.96 36.33
C VAL A 455 -4.01 26.90 35.77
N TYR A 456 -4.01 25.71 36.34
CA TYR A 456 -3.07 24.63 35.93
C TYR A 456 -3.52 23.93 34.66
N MET A 457 -4.78 23.46 34.61
CA MET A 457 -5.31 22.66 33.49
C MET A 457 -5.23 23.40 32.14
N PRO A 458 -5.57 24.71 32.01
CA PRO A 458 -5.43 25.42 30.74
C PRO A 458 -4.00 25.48 30.22
N GLN A 459 -3.01 25.51 31.09
CA GLN A 459 -1.59 25.53 30.70
C GLN A 459 -1.13 24.15 30.16
N THR A 460 -1.86 23.08 30.48
CA THR A 460 -1.57 21.73 29.96
C THR A 460 -2.17 21.46 28.58
N LEU A 461 -3.07 22.34 28.06
CA LEU A 461 -3.75 22.15 26.78
C LEU A 461 -2.82 21.89 25.59
N PRO A 462 -1.65 22.55 25.46
CA PRO A 462 -0.73 22.22 24.37
C PRO A 462 -0.21 20.79 24.43
N GLY A 463 0.04 20.27 25.63
CA GLY A 463 0.46 18.88 25.83
C GLY A 463 -0.68 17.88 25.55
N ILE A 464 -1.91 18.23 25.97
CA ILE A 464 -3.11 17.43 25.67
C ILE A 464 -3.33 17.38 24.15
N GLY A 465 -3.30 18.53 23.48
CA GLY A 465 -3.47 18.60 22.04
C GLY A 465 -2.45 17.77 21.26
N ALA A 466 -1.16 17.89 21.63
CA ALA A 466 -0.10 17.10 21.01
C ALA A 466 -0.30 15.58 21.25
N GLY A 467 -0.68 15.18 22.45
CA GLY A 467 -0.96 13.78 22.79
C GLY A 467 -2.18 13.23 22.06
N VAL A 468 -3.27 13.99 22.04
CA VAL A 468 -4.53 13.62 21.36
C VAL A 468 -4.30 13.39 19.86
N ILE A 469 -3.63 14.31 19.18
CA ILE A 469 -3.33 14.16 17.75
C ILE A 469 -2.42 12.97 17.49
N LEU A 470 -1.35 12.82 18.26
CA LEU A 470 -0.42 11.72 18.08
C LEU A 470 -1.12 10.37 18.23
N VAL A 471 -1.89 10.18 19.31
CA VAL A 471 -2.61 8.92 19.57
C VAL A 471 -3.70 8.69 18.52
N PHE A 472 -4.44 9.72 18.12
CA PHE A 472 -5.49 9.59 17.13
C PHE A 472 -4.94 9.20 15.75
N ILE A 473 -3.87 9.85 15.29
CA ILE A 473 -3.23 9.52 13.99
C ILE A 473 -2.67 8.09 13.99
N VAL A 474 -2.05 7.67 15.09
CA VAL A 474 -1.56 6.28 15.20
C VAL A 474 -2.72 5.30 15.24
N ALA A 475 -3.78 5.58 16.01
CA ALA A 475 -4.94 4.71 16.15
C ALA A 475 -5.69 4.49 14.83
N ILE A 476 -5.88 5.54 14.01
CA ILE A 476 -6.61 5.45 12.75
C ILE A 476 -5.89 4.58 11.70
N GLY A 477 -4.56 4.53 11.75
CA GLY A 477 -3.73 3.68 10.88
C GLY A 477 -3.47 2.28 11.43
N TYR A 478 -3.98 1.97 12.63
CA TYR A 478 -3.64 0.73 13.31
C TYR A 478 -4.40 -0.47 12.71
N TYR A 479 -3.69 -1.59 12.48
CA TYR A 479 -4.31 -2.79 11.92
C TYR A 479 -3.89 -4.10 12.60
N ILE A 480 -2.70 -4.14 13.25
CA ILE A 480 -2.16 -5.39 13.80
C ILE A 480 -3.02 -5.89 14.98
N THR A 481 -3.32 -5.02 15.94
CA THR A 481 -4.15 -5.39 17.11
C THR A 481 -5.58 -5.76 16.68
N PRO A 482 -6.30 -4.97 15.85
CA PRO A 482 -7.60 -5.37 15.37
C PRO A 482 -7.62 -6.71 14.59
N GLU A 483 -6.55 -7.04 13.87
CA GLU A 483 -6.46 -8.32 13.15
C GLU A 483 -6.35 -9.53 14.11
N LEU A 484 -5.64 -9.37 15.21
CA LEU A 484 -5.37 -10.46 16.16
C LEU A 484 -6.45 -10.59 17.23
N VAL A 485 -6.96 -9.48 17.75
CA VAL A 485 -7.87 -9.44 18.90
C VAL A 485 -9.32 -9.13 18.50
N GLY A 486 -9.52 -8.42 17.40
CA GLY A 486 -10.82 -7.82 17.05
C GLY A 486 -11.84 -8.76 16.39
N GLY A 487 -11.42 -9.91 15.87
CA GLY A 487 -12.32 -10.79 15.15
C GLY A 487 -12.99 -10.10 13.94
N LYS A 488 -14.24 -10.46 13.63
CA LYS A 488 -14.99 -9.84 12.52
C LYS A 488 -15.47 -8.42 12.87
N ASP A 489 -15.90 -8.22 14.09
CA ASP A 489 -16.53 -6.96 14.53
C ASP A 489 -15.51 -5.90 14.94
N GLY A 490 -14.31 -6.28 15.30
CA GLY A 490 -13.21 -5.37 15.63
C GLY A 490 -12.34 -4.94 14.44
N ARG A 491 -12.63 -5.38 13.21
CA ARG A 491 -11.84 -4.98 12.02
C ARG A 491 -12.02 -3.50 11.70
N LEU A 492 -10.90 -2.88 11.29
CA LEU A 492 -10.81 -1.49 10.87
C LEU A 492 -10.43 -1.39 9.38
N ILE A 493 -10.47 -0.18 8.83
CA ILE A 493 -10.10 0.04 7.42
C ILE A 493 -8.65 -0.38 7.13
N GLY A 494 -7.73 -0.20 8.08
CA GLY A 494 -6.33 -0.65 7.96
C GLY A 494 -6.20 -2.16 7.72
N ASN A 495 -7.09 -2.98 8.29
CA ASN A 495 -7.13 -4.42 8.04
C ASN A 495 -7.50 -4.74 6.60
N MET A 496 -8.42 -3.95 5.99
CA MET A 496 -8.80 -4.13 4.59
C MET A 496 -7.69 -3.69 3.63
N VAL A 497 -6.96 -2.61 3.96
CA VAL A 497 -5.76 -2.22 3.22
C VAL A 497 -4.75 -3.38 3.23
N ALA A 498 -4.43 -3.93 4.41
CA ALA A 498 -3.52 -5.08 4.54
C ALA A 498 -4.03 -6.32 3.79
N TYR A 499 -5.32 -6.62 3.87
CA TYR A 499 -5.96 -7.73 3.14
C TYR A 499 -5.80 -7.58 1.63
N HIS A 500 -6.05 -6.37 1.08
CA HIS A 500 -5.92 -6.12 -0.35
C HIS A 500 -4.47 -6.13 -0.83
N MET A 501 -3.52 -5.79 0.00
CA MET A 501 -2.10 -5.91 -0.31
C MET A 501 -1.60 -7.35 -0.29
N GLN A 502 -1.98 -8.14 0.72
CA GLN A 502 -1.36 -9.43 1.01
C GLN A 502 -2.16 -10.63 0.48
N LYS A 503 -3.49 -10.59 0.55
CA LYS A 503 -4.36 -11.73 0.20
C LYS A 503 -5.03 -11.57 -1.16
N SER A 504 -5.74 -10.47 -1.40
CA SER A 504 -6.42 -10.27 -2.69
C SER A 504 -5.51 -9.75 -3.79
N LEU A 505 -4.34 -9.20 -3.43
CA LEU A 505 -3.35 -8.58 -4.33
C LEU A 505 -3.95 -7.45 -5.20
N ASN A 506 -5.01 -6.80 -4.73
CA ASN A 506 -5.63 -5.64 -5.35
C ASN A 506 -4.94 -4.36 -4.85
N TRP A 507 -3.74 -4.12 -5.37
CA TRP A 507 -2.89 -2.99 -4.96
C TRP A 507 -3.52 -1.63 -5.24
N GLY A 508 -4.30 -1.50 -6.33
CA GLY A 508 -5.01 -0.25 -6.67
C GLY A 508 -6.03 0.14 -5.60
N LEU A 509 -6.87 -0.81 -5.15
CA LEU A 509 -7.85 -0.56 -4.10
C LEU A 509 -7.18 -0.30 -2.74
N ALA A 510 -6.14 -1.07 -2.39
CA ALA A 510 -5.36 -0.81 -1.18
C ALA A 510 -4.73 0.59 -1.19
N ALA A 511 -4.18 1.00 -2.33
CA ALA A 511 -3.59 2.32 -2.52
C ALA A 511 -4.63 3.44 -2.45
N ALA A 512 -5.82 3.26 -3.03
CA ALA A 512 -6.92 4.23 -2.95
C ALA A 512 -7.40 4.42 -1.50
N MET A 513 -7.61 3.31 -0.76
CA MET A 513 -7.97 3.39 0.67
C MET A 513 -6.86 4.07 1.50
N GLY A 514 -5.59 3.70 1.26
CA GLY A 514 -4.44 4.34 1.91
C GLY A 514 -4.34 5.85 1.60
N SER A 515 -4.66 6.25 0.38
CA SER A 515 -4.67 7.67 -0.04
C SER A 515 -5.79 8.47 0.64
N ILE A 516 -6.99 7.89 0.77
CA ILE A 516 -8.11 8.51 1.51
C ILE A 516 -7.72 8.67 2.98
N LEU A 517 -7.12 7.64 3.58
CA LEU A 517 -6.67 7.68 4.97
C LEU A 517 -5.60 8.76 5.18
N LEU A 518 -4.61 8.84 4.29
CA LEU A 518 -3.58 9.88 4.31
C LEU A 518 -4.19 11.27 4.19
N ALA A 519 -5.12 11.48 3.26
CA ALA A 519 -5.80 12.76 3.09
C ALA A 519 -6.58 13.15 4.35
N GLY A 520 -7.29 12.20 4.97
CA GLY A 520 -7.99 12.42 6.23
C GLY A 520 -7.06 12.84 7.37
N ILE A 521 -5.90 12.19 7.50
CA ILE A 521 -4.87 12.54 8.49
C ILE A 521 -4.31 13.95 8.24
N LEU A 522 -4.01 14.29 6.99
CA LEU A 522 -3.49 15.62 6.64
C LEU A 522 -4.51 16.74 6.92
N ILE A 523 -5.79 16.49 6.64
CA ILE A 523 -6.87 17.44 6.95
C ILE A 523 -6.99 17.63 8.46
N LEU A 524 -6.95 16.56 9.25
CA LEU A 524 -6.99 16.65 10.72
C LEU A 524 -5.79 17.40 11.27
N TYR A 525 -4.59 17.12 10.75
CA TYR A 525 -3.39 17.85 11.14
C TYR A 525 -3.50 19.35 10.82
N TRP A 526 -3.99 19.70 9.63
CA TRP A 526 -4.19 21.08 9.22
C TRP A 526 -5.21 21.84 10.09
N ILE A 527 -6.30 21.16 10.51
CA ILE A 527 -7.29 21.72 11.43
C ILE A 527 -6.67 22.01 12.80
N TYR A 528 -5.79 21.12 13.26
CA TYR A 528 -5.11 21.29 14.55
C TYR A 528 -4.07 22.42 14.53
N ASP A 529 -3.35 22.59 13.43
CA ASP A 529 -2.28 23.58 13.30
C ASP A 529 -2.81 25.03 13.22
N LYS A 530 -4.09 25.20 12.88
CA LYS A 530 -4.80 26.50 12.92
C LYS A 530 -5.39 26.81 14.29
#